data_7e95c68d92cb3a5e57ca267c23f6623a
#
_entry.id   7e95c68d92cb3a5e57ca267c23f6623a
#
_cell.length_a   1.000
_cell.length_b   1.000
_cell.length_c   1.000
_cell.angle_alpha   90.00
_cell.angle_beta   90.00
_cell.angle_gamma   90.00
#
_symmetry.space_group_name_H-M   'P 1'
#
loop_
_entity.id
_entity.type
_entity.pdbx_description
1 polymer ?
#
loop_
_entity_poly.entity_id
_entity_poly.type
_entity_poly.pdbx_seq_one_letter_code
_entity_poly.pdbx_strand_id
1 'polypeptide(L)'
;MSKKRFGIVGVVAAAAIAVSGLVAPTAYAVDKEITVWADETRGPNLKKVFETKGDWVSGYTVKVTTFSSFDALKTALDNATDLTGPDIIVGANSWVPTGAKNGKLAPITLTSAVRARFTANNFFDLSYKGKVYGVPLDVNNVAMIYNTKLVKSAPKTLGDMVNYYKANKTSKKLTSGLCIAGGGTSWGAHSVLSALGGSAFRMKNGQVVTNVDPINPTDLAKNIKTYLLDAKGKSTGFFPASDAGCKDAFLAGKVPFAVIGNWEWKDYVYKGFKMNLMPVPGIKAGTYGQMFGSVSGALLTSYAAKRGVEVGAKDLLVKFFASTEGAIRYQSLELRPPAEKGAQSADLTAAQVGFGKAATLAGIPEIGAILNGTTGSKSYWDLLPAFWTAVLVDGKDPKSEATKMNNFFKLNIAAGVKDL
;
A
#
# COMPACT_ATOMS: atom_id res chain seq x y z
N MET A 1 12.66 -28.65 87.57
CA MET A 1 11.78 -28.38 88.75
C MET A 1 10.60 -27.57 88.29
N SER A 2 9.60 -28.04 88.46
CA SER A 2 8.23 -28.04 89.08
C SER A 2 7.15 -27.71 88.05
N LYS A 3 6.45 -28.67 87.73
CA LYS A 3 5.02 -28.97 87.64
C LYS A 3 4.09 -27.95 88.32
N LYS A 4 2.99 -27.51 87.58
CA LYS A 4 1.64 -27.73 88.14
C LYS A 4 0.57 -27.54 87.10
N ARG A 5 -0.43 -28.44 87.24
CA ARG A 5 -1.64 -28.73 86.47
C ARG A 5 -2.81 -27.85 86.95
N PHE A 6 -3.92 -28.04 86.20
CA PHE A 6 -5.38 -27.83 86.43
C PHE A 6 -5.90 -26.49 85.90
N GLY A 7 -7.06 -26.41 85.31
CA GLY A 7 -8.22 -27.36 85.27
C GLY A 7 -9.21 -26.87 84.21
N ILE A 8 -10.05 -27.80 83.76
CA ILE A 8 -11.14 -27.70 82.82
C ILE A 8 -12.32 -26.94 83.45
N VAL A 9 -12.95 -25.97 82.72
CA VAL A 9 -14.36 -25.64 82.88
C VAL A 9 -14.95 -25.44 81.52
N GLY A 10 -15.88 -26.32 81.15
CA GLY A 10 -16.64 -26.19 79.90
C GLY A 10 -17.81 -25.22 80.11
N VAL A 11 -18.07 -24.45 79.11
CA VAL A 11 -19.35 -23.73 78.86
C VAL A 11 -19.79 -23.97 77.46
N VAL A 12 -20.89 -24.66 77.28
CA VAL A 12 -21.66 -24.83 76.08
C VAL A 12 -22.34 -23.50 75.80
N ALA A 13 -22.13 -22.89 74.68
CA ALA A 13 -22.95 -21.80 74.18
C ALA A 13 -23.20 -21.95 72.67
N ALA A 14 -24.46 -21.84 72.37
CA ALA A 14 -25.18 -22.18 71.16
C ALA A 14 -24.59 -21.62 69.81
N ALA A 15 -24.78 -22.45 68.79
CA ALA A 15 -24.56 -22.13 67.41
C ALA A 15 -25.44 -20.98 66.92
N ALA A 16 -24.79 -19.91 66.39
CA ALA A 16 -25.38 -18.99 65.41
C ALA A 16 -24.68 -19.24 64.07
N ILE A 17 -25.36 -19.96 63.20
CA ILE A 17 -24.92 -20.11 61.80
C ILE A 17 -25.16 -18.77 61.10
N ALA A 18 -24.15 -17.93 61.08
CA ALA A 18 -24.09 -16.82 60.13
C ALA A 18 -23.71 -17.39 58.75
N VAL A 19 -24.69 -17.53 57.87
CA VAL A 19 -24.46 -17.75 56.44
C VAL A 19 -23.88 -16.45 55.90
N SER A 20 -22.57 -16.27 56.02
CA SER A 20 -21.82 -15.30 55.23
C SER A 20 -21.79 -15.82 53.80
N GLY A 21 -22.70 -15.29 52.98
CA GLY A 21 -22.63 -15.47 51.52
C GLY A 21 -21.23 -15.09 51.05
N LEU A 22 -20.43 -16.07 50.70
CA LEU A 22 -19.24 -15.91 49.90
C LEU A 22 -19.70 -15.35 48.54
N VAL A 23 -19.77 -14.03 48.44
CA VAL A 23 -19.72 -13.37 47.11
C VAL A 23 -18.33 -13.70 46.58
N ALA A 24 -18.25 -14.76 45.78
CA ALA A 24 -17.04 -15.02 45.02
C ALA A 24 -16.72 -13.70 44.25
N PRO A 25 -15.49 -13.17 44.35
CA PRO A 25 -15.13 -12.04 43.51
C PRO A 25 -15.35 -12.50 42.07
N THR A 26 -16.25 -11.83 41.35
CA THR A 26 -16.34 -11.96 39.90
C THR A 26 -14.94 -11.62 39.38
N ALA A 27 -14.19 -12.67 39.05
CA ALA A 27 -12.93 -12.47 38.35
C ALA A 27 -13.31 -11.74 37.06
N TYR A 28 -13.04 -10.44 37.02
CA TYR A 28 -13.07 -9.70 35.75
C TYR A 28 -12.07 -10.41 34.86
N ALA A 29 -12.57 -11.08 33.83
CA ALA A 29 -11.73 -11.67 32.83
C ALA A 29 -10.90 -10.51 32.25
N VAL A 30 -9.60 -10.57 32.44
CA VAL A 30 -8.70 -9.59 31.81
C VAL A 30 -8.86 -9.74 30.30
N ASP A 31 -9.28 -8.68 29.63
CA ASP A 31 -9.43 -8.68 28.19
C ASP A 31 -8.11 -9.10 27.52
N LYS A 32 -8.23 -10.03 26.58
CA LYS A 32 -7.08 -10.44 25.77
C LYS A 32 -6.69 -9.31 24.82
N GLU A 33 -5.40 -9.08 24.61
CA GLU A 33 -4.91 -8.03 23.71
C GLU A 33 -4.72 -8.57 22.28
N ILE A 34 -5.31 -7.88 21.29
CA ILE A 34 -5.05 -8.08 19.87
C ILE A 34 -4.04 -7.01 19.42
N THR A 35 -2.89 -7.44 18.91
CA THR A 35 -1.85 -6.55 18.42
C THR A 35 -2.01 -6.31 16.92
N VAL A 36 -2.11 -5.04 16.52
CA VAL A 36 -2.18 -4.59 15.12
C VAL A 36 -0.91 -3.81 14.79
N TRP A 37 -0.18 -4.23 13.75
CA TRP A 37 0.96 -3.48 13.23
C TRP A 37 0.58 -2.67 11.99
N ALA A 38 1.04 -1.42 11.94
CA ALA A 38 0.80 -0.52 10.82
C ALA A 38 1.98 0.46 10.62
N ASP A 39 2.05 1.09 9.45
CA ASP A 39 3.06 2.07 9.09
C ASP A 39 2.82 3.45 9.76
N GLU A 40 3.74 4.37 9.50
CA GLU A 40 3.77 5.75 10.04
C GLU A 40 2.55 6.59 9.64
N THR A 41 1.86 6.22 8.58
CA THR A 41 0.67 6.97 8.12
C THR A 41 -0.62 6.36 8.63
N ARG A 42 -0.74 5.04 8.67
CA ARG A 42 -1.94 4.31 9.09
C ARG A 42 -2.01 4.06 10.60
N GLY A 43 -0.86 3.81 11.21
CA GLY A 43 -0.78 3.48 12.63
C GLY A 43 -1.40 4.53 13.55
N PRO A 44 -1.05 5.83 13.43
CA PRO A 44 -1.63 6.89 14.24
C PRO A 44 -3.15 7.01 14.07
N ASN A 45 -3.66 6.83 12.84
CA ASN A 45 -5.10 6.91 12.55
C ASN A 45 -5.85 5.72 13.17
N LEU A 46 -5.35 4.50 13.02
CA LEU A 46 -5.93 3.31 13.65
C LEU A 46 -5.91 3.41 15.17
N LYS A 47 -4.78 3.86 15.74
CA LYS A 47 -4.67 4.08 17.19
C LYS A 47 -5.75 5.03 17.67
N LYS A 48 -5.93 6.18 17.02
CA LYS A 48 -6.97 7.15 17.37
C LYS A 48 -8.38 6.57 17.26
N VAL A 49 -8.66 5.75 16.24
CA VAL A 49 -9.98 5.10 16.11
C VAL A 49 -10.23 4.14 17.27
N PHE A 50 -9.27 3.28 17.62
CA PHE A 50 -9.43 2.31 18.70
C PHE A 50 -9.44 2.95 20.10
N GLU A 51 -8.76 4.08 20.30
CA GLU A 51 -8.85 4.88 21.52
C GLU A 51 -10.22 5.55 21.66
N THR A 52 -10.85 5.94 20.55
CA THR A 52 -12.18 6.60 20.56
C THR A 52 -13.31 5.60 20.74
N LYS A 53 -13.19 4.40 20.17
CA LYS A 53 -14.13 3.29 20.33
C LYS A 53 -13.34 1.99 20.44
N GLY A 54 -13.18 1.49 21.67
CA GLY A 54 -12.38 0.30 21.97
C GLY A 54 -13.14 -1.02 21.92
N ASP A 55 -14.48 -0.99 21.98
CA ASP A 55 -15.37 -2.15 22.16
C ASP A 55 -15.77 -2.86 20.85
N TRP A 56 -14.86 -2.97 19.89
CA TRP A 56 -15.12 -3.65 18.63
C TRP A 56 -15.29 -5.16 18.76
N VAL A 57 -14.60 -5.75 19.72
CA VAL A 57 -14.63 -7.19 19.97
C VAL A 57 -14.73 -7.44 21.47
N SER A 58 -15.83 -8.06 21.90
CA SER A 58 -16.07 -8.34 23.33
C SER A 58 -14.98 -9.25 23.89
N GLY A 59 -14.45 -8.90 25.06
CA GLY A 59 -13.38 -9.63 25.74
C GLY A 59 -11.98 -9.43 25.14
N TYR A 60 -11.81 -8.40 24.30
CA TYR A 60 -10.52 -8.06 23.70
C TYR A 60 -10.29 -6.57 23.71
N THR A 61 -9.05 -6.17 23.97
CA THR A 61 -8.53 -4.84 23.70
C THR A 61 -7.69 -4.84 22.42
N VAL A 62 -7.53 -3.70 21.77
CA VAL A 62 -6.73 -3.56 20.54
C VAL A 62 -5.56 -2.65 20.79
N LYS A 63 -4.35 -3.15 20.56
CA LYS A 63 -3.12 -2.37 20.64
C LYS A 63 -2.51 -2.17 19.26
N VAL A 64 -2.30 -0.93 18.88
CA VAL A 64 -1.65 -0.58 17.61
C VAL A 64 -0.19 -0.25 17.82
N THR A 65 0.70 -0.96 17.11
CA THR A 65 2.12 -0.63 17.01
C THR A 65 2.39 0.08 15.69
N THR A 66 2.90 1.30 15.77
CA THR A 66 3.25 2.11 14.59
C THR A 66 4.74 1.99 14.29
N PHE A 67 5.08 1.67 13.05
CA PHE A 67 6.44 1.62 12.55
C PHE A 67 6.83 2.94 11.88
N SER A 68 8.12 3.25 11.87
CA SER A 68 8.66 4.52 11.37
C SER A 68 8.57 4.69 9.85
N SER A 69 8.35 3.60 9.12
CA SER A 69 8.12 3.60 7.68
C SER A 69 7.44 2.30 7.24
N PHE A 70 6.88 2.31 6.04
CA PHE A 70 6.31 1.12 5.42
C PHE A 70 7.35 0.00 5.21
N ASP A 71 8.60 0.36 4.87
CA ASP A 71 9.69 -0.60 4.72
C ASP A 71 10.14 -1.18 6.07
N ALA A 72 10.15 -0.36 7.13
CA ALA A 72 10.44 -0.83 8.48
C ALA A 72 9.37 -1.84 8.96
N LEU A 73 8.09 -1.59 8.65
CA LEU A 73 7.00 -2.51 8.93
C LEU A 73 7.19 -3.85 8.20
N LYS A 74 7.56 -3.81 6.89
CA LYS A 74 7.82 -5.01 6.10
C LYS A 74 8.99 -5.80 6.67
N THR A 75 10.09 -5.12 6.98
CA THR A 75 11.28 -5.74 7.59
C THR A 75 10.95 -6.39 8.94
N ALA A 76 10.14 -5.72 9.76
CA ALA A 76 9.68 -6.28 11.03
C ALA A 76 8.84 -7.56 10.83
N LEU A 77 7.92 -7.59 9.84
CA LEU A 77 7.18 -8.80 9.50
C LEU A 77 8.11 -9.92 9.06
N ASP A 78 9.10 -9.61 8.22
CA ASP A 78 10.06 -10.62 7.72
C ASP A 78 10.91 -11.23 8.84
N ASN A 79 11.19 -10.46 9.90
CA ASN A 79 11.94 -10.90 11.06
C ASN A 79 11.05 -11.36 12.23
N ALA A 80 9.72 -11.28 12.11
CA ALA A 80 8.81 -11.64 13.18
C ALA A 80 8.88 -13.13 13.53
N THR A 81 8.76 -13.40 14.83
CA THR A 81 8.72 -14.74 15.43
C THR A 81 7.37 -14.94 16.14
N ASP A 82 7.13 -16.13 16.65
CA ASP A 82 5.93 -16.48 17.41
C ASP A 82 5.72 -15.59 18.66
N LEU A 83 6.82 -15.05 19.21
CA LEU A 83 6.76 -14.19 20.40
C LEU A 83 6.66 -12.70 20.05
N THR A 84 7.12 -12.29 18.90
CA THR A 84 7.24 -10.87 18.53
C THR A 84 6.26 -10.43 17.43
N GLY A 85 5.64 -11.38 16.72
CA GLY A 85 4.75 -11.08 15.60
C GLY A 85 3.41 -10.48 16.04
N PRO A 86 2.75 -9.70 15.17
CA PRO A 86 1.42 -9.16 15.42
C PRO A 86 0.33 -10.20 15.19
N ASP A 87 -0.91 -9.92 15.59
CA ASP A 87 -2.07 -10.73 15.22
C ASP A 87 -2.67 -10.32 13.89
N ILE A 88 -2.61 -9.03 13.62
CA ILE A 88 -3.02 -8.41 12.35
C ILE A 88 -1.91 -7.46 11.91
N ILE A 89 -1.62 -7.45 10.61
CA ILE A 89 -0.74 -6.46 10.00
C ILE A 89 -1.48 -5.72 8.90
N VAL A 90 -1.40 -4.39 8.90
CA VAL A 90 -1.92 -3.57 7.81
C VAL A 90 -0.80 -3.32 6.80
N GLY A 91 -0.88 -3.98 5.67
CA GLY A 91 0.20 -4.02 4.70
C GLY A 91 -0.25 -4.14 3.24
N ALA A 92 0.72 -4.15 2.33
CA ALA A 92 0.45 -4.25 0.90
C ALA A 92 -0.06 -5.64 0.49
N ASN A 93 -0.90 -5.65 -0.52
CA ASN A 93 -1.31 -6.86 -1.22
C ASN A 93 -0.11 -7.69 -1.75
N SER A 94 0.93 -7.02 -2.23
CA SER A 94 2.14 -7.68 -2.74
C SER A 94 2.90 -8.51 -1.69
N TRP A 95 2.63 -8.32 -0.40
CA TRP A 95 3.21 -9.14 0.68
C TRP A 95 2.50 -10.49 0.84
N VAL A 96 1.28 -10.64 0.33
CA VAL A 96 0.44 -11.83 0.54
C VAL A 96 1.09 -13.11 0.00
N PRO A 97 1.58 -13.17 -1.24
CA PRO A 97 2.18 -14.41 -1.76
C PRO A 97 3.37 -14.89 -0.93
N THR A 98 4.30 -13.99 -0.60
CA THR A 98 5.49 -14.32 0.18
C THR A 98 5.14 -14.64 1.63
N GLY A 99 4.26 -13.86 2.24
CA GLY A 99 3.82 -14.07 3.62
C GLY A 99 3.07 -15.39 3.81
N ALA A 100 2.22 -15.75 2.85
CA ALA A 100 1.51 -17.04 2.83
C ALA A 100 2.48 -18.21 2.64
N LYS A 101 3.39 -18.10 1.66
CA LYS A 101 4.40 -19.13 1.37
C LYS A 101 5.31 -19.41 2.56
N ASN A 102 5.71 -18.37 3.28
CA ASN A 102 6.58 -18.45 4.45
C ASN A 102 5.82 -18.76 5.76
N GLY A 103 4.51 -19.01 5.71
CA GLY A 103 3.68 -19.34 6.86
C GLY A 103 3.50 -18.19 7.87
N LYS A 104 3.78 -16.95 7.49
CA LYS A 104 3.61 -15.77 8.36
C LYS A 104 2.19 -15.21 8.33
N LEU A 105 1.48 -15.40 7.22
CA LEU A 105 0.08 -15.03 7.08
C LEU A 105 -0.79 -16.28 7.16
N ALA A 106 -1.98 -16.12 7.74
CA ALA A 106 -3.00 -17.16 7.85
C ALA A 106 -4.21 -16.83 6.96
N PRO A 107 -4.81 -17.82 6.28
CA PRO A 107 -5.98 -17.58 5.48
C PRO A 107 -7.21 -17.31 6.35
N ILE A 108 -8.14 -16.51 5.79
CA ILE A 108 -9.44 -16.23 6.41
C ILE A 108 -10.58 -16.70 5.51
N THR A 109 -11.67 -17.08 6.15
CA THR A 109 -12.94 -17.34 5.47
C THR A 109 -13.90 -16.19 5.76
N LEU A 110 -14.36 -15.53 4.70
CA LEU A 110 -15.33 -14.45 4.77
C LEU A 110 -16.65 -14.89 4.16
N THR A 111 -17.76 -14.52 4.80
CA THR A 111 -19.09 -14.80 4.26
C THR A 111 -19.31 -14.03 2.95
N SER A 112 -20.22 -14.51 2.10
CA SER A 112 -20.61 -13.81 0.86
C SER A 112 -21.11 -12.40 1.13
N ALA A 113 -21.82 -12.18 2.23
CA ALA A 113 -22.28 -10.85 2.64
C ALA A 113 -21.15 -9.88 2.96
N VAL A 114 -20.09 -10.33 3.63
CA VAL A 114 -18.88 -9.53 3.87
C VAL A 114 -18.15 -9.27 2.55
N ARG A 115 -17.97 -10.29 1.72
CA ARG A 115 -17.29 -10.14 0.41
C ARG A 115 -18.00 -9.17 -0.52
N ALA A 116 -19.34 -9.13 -0.51
CA ALA A 116 -20.15 -8.23 -1.35
C ALA A 116 -19.91 -6.74 -1.06
N ARG A 117 -19.36 -6.38 0.10
CA ARG A 117 -19.03 -5.00 0.48
C ARG A 117 -17.84 -4.44 -0.30
N PHE A 118 -17.07 -5.29 -1.00
CA PHE A 118 -15.87 -4.92 -1.74
C PHE A 118 -16.00 -5.28 -3.21
N THR A 119 -15.07 -4.82 -4.04
CA THR A 119 -14.96 -5.29 -5.42
C THR A 119 -14.24 -6.65 -5.46
N ALA A 120 -14.51 -7.44 -6.49
CA ALA A 120 -13.84 -8.74 -6.64
C ALA A 120 -12.31 -8.58 -6.77
N ASN A 121 -11.86 -7.53 -7.45
CA ASN A 121 -10.42 -7.25 -7.63
C ASN A 121 -9.71 -7.00 -6.30
N ASN A 122 -10.36 -6.37 -5.32
CA ASN A 122 -9.76 -6.13 -4.01
C ASN A 122 -9.40 -7.43 -3.28
N PHE A 123 -10.23 -8.47 -3.44
CA PHE A 123 -9.92 -9.80 -2.88
C PHE A 123 -8.94 -10.59 -3.73
N PHE A 124 -8.96 -10.41 -5.06
CA PHE A 124 -7.93 -11.00 -5.92
C PHE A 124 -6.54 -10.54 -5.46
N ASP A 125 -6.37 -9.25 -5.20
CA ASP A 125 -5.12 -8.66 -4.72
C ASP A 125 -4.68 -9.23 -3.35
N LEU A 126 -5.60 -9.63 -2.48
CA LEU A 126 -5.34 -10.20 -1.14
C LEU A 126 -5.41 -11.73 -1.10
N SER A 127 -5.34 -12.39 -2.26
CA SER A 127 -5.43 -13.83 -2.37
C SER A 127 -4.12 -14.46 -2.84
N TYR A 128 -3.90 -15.70 -2.40
CA TYR A 128 -2.81 -16.55 -2.89
C TYR A 128 -3.30 -17.99 -2.96
N LYS A 129 -3.13 -18.64 -4.12
CA LYS A 129 -3.61 -20.02 -4.37
C LYS A 129 -5.07 -20.23 -3.95
N GLY A 130 -5.94 -19.31 -4.36
CA GLY A 130 -7.38 -19.36 -4.11
C GLY A 130 -7.82 -19.09 -2.66
N LYS A 131 -6.89 -18.80 -1.75
CA LYS A 131 -7.20 -18.46 -0.35
C LYS A 131 -7.02 -16.96 -0.11
N VAL A 132 -7.96 -16.35 0.65
CA VAL A 132 -7.91 -14.94 1.07
C VAL A 132 -7.15 -14.83 2.38
N TYR A 133 -6.30 -13.81 2.53
CA TYR A 133 -5.44 -13.63 3.71
C TYR A 133 -5.75 -12.36 4.52
N GLY A 134 -6.70 -11.55 4.08
CA GLY A 134 -7.06 -10.33 4.79
C GLY A 134 -8.33 -9.66 4.26
N VAL A 135 -8.64 -8.54 4.87
CA VAL A 135 -9.75 -7.66 4.50
C VAL A 135 -9.17 -6.42 3.81
N PRO A 136 -9.70 -6.00 2.64
CA PRO A 136 -9.29 -4.77 1.98
C PRO A 136 -9.58 -3.56 2.88
N LEU A 137 -8.60 -2.65 3.05
CA LEU A 137 -8.76 -1.47 3.89
C LEU A 137 -8.86 -0.20 3.05
N ASP A 138 -7.83 0.12 2.32
CA ASP A 138 -7.74 1.32 1.48
C ASP A 138 -7.13 1.01 0.11
N VAL A 139 -7.42 1.88 -0.85
CA VAL A 139 -6.87 1.80 -2.21
C VAL A 139 -5.71 2.77 -2.31
N ASN A 140 -4.57 2.28 -2.81
CA ASN A 140 -3.39 3.08 -3.11
C ASN A 140 -3.24 3.23 -4.61
N ASN A 141 -2.93 4.43 -5.05
CA ASN A 141 -2.50 4.69 -6.41
C ASN A 141 -1.71 6.00 -6.49
N VAL A 142 -0.96 6.14 -7.57
CA VAL A 142 -0.34 7.41 -7.94
C VAL A 142 -1.18 8.14 -8.97
N ALA A 143 -0.96 9.44 -9.06
CA ALA A 143 -1.45 10.26 -10.17
C ALA A 143 -0.43 11.37 -10.46
N MET A 144 -0.46 11.90 -11.67
CA MET A 144 0.31 13.09 -12.00
C MET A 144 -0.46 14.34 -11.56
N ILE A 145 0.24 15.27 -10.95
CA ILE A 145 -0.19 16.64 -10.73
C ILE A 145 0.62 17.60 -11.61
N TYR A 146 0.03 18.74 -11.93
CA TYR A 146 0.79 19.81 -12.56
C TYR A 146 0.59 21.13 -11.81
N ASN A 147 1.65 21.93 -11.79
CA ASN A 147 1.68 23.23 -11.13
C ASN A 147 0.95 24.27 -11.99
N THR A 148 -0.26 24.66 -11.59
CA THR A 148 -1.10 25.61 -12.34
C THR A 148 -0.54 27.02 -12.42
N LYS A 149 0.44 27.38 -11.58
CA LYS A 149 1.18 28.65 -11.73
C LYS A 149 2.10 28.62 -12.94
N LEU A 150 2.65 27.45 -13.29
CA LEU A 150 3.56 27.23 -14.40
C LEU A 150 2.80 26.82 -15.67
N VAL A 151 1.94 25.82 -15.57
CA VAL A 151 1.24 25.16 -16.66
C VAL A 151 -0.23 25.56 -16.65
N LYS A 152 -0.70 26.26 -17.67
CA LYS A 152 -2.06 26.84 -17.70
C LYS A 152 -3.14 25.88 -18.18
N SER A 153 -2.76 24.81 -18.89
CA SER A 153 -3.68 23.79 -19.39
C SER A 153 -3.08 22.40 -19.22
N ALA A 154 -3.94 21.40 -19.01
CA ALA A 154 -3.53 20.00 -18.88
C ALA A 154 -2.79 19.54 -20.16
N PRO A 155 -1.62 18.88 -20.05
CA PRO A 155 -0.94 18.32 -21.20
C PRO A 155 -1.77 17.14 -21.76
N LYS A 156 -1.85 17.06 -23.10
CA LYS A 156 -2.59 15.98 -23.79
C LYS A 156 -1.70 14.80 -24.13
N THR A 157 -0.39 15.03 -24.24
CA THR A 157 0.60 14.03 -24.60
C THR A 157 1.87 14.19 -23.75
N LEU A 158 2.69 13.14 -23.69
CA LEU A 158 4.04 13.23 -23.12
C LEU A 158 4.88 14.27 -23.88
N GLY A 159 4.68 14.36 -25.20
CA GLY A 159 5.35 15.37 -26.04
C GLY A 159 5.04 16.80 -25.60
N ASP A 160 3.80 17.10 -25.20
CA ASP A 160 3.44 18.44 -24.69
C ASP A 160 4.22 18.77 -23.42
N MET A 161 4.40 17.81 -22.53
CA MET A 161 5.16 17.99 -21.29
C MET A 161 6.63 18.24 -21.56
N VAL A 162 7.23 17.44 -22.46
CA VAL A 162 8.63 17.59 -22.88
C VAL A 162 8.87 18.93 -23.56
N ASN A 163 7.97 19.32 -24.46
CA ASN A 163 8.06 20.61 -25.16
C ASN A 163 7.92 21.79 -24.20
N TYR A 164 6.99 21.71 -23.27
CA TYR A 164 6.86 22.71 -22.21
C TYR A 164 8.17 22.87 -21.43
N TYR A 165 8.77 21.78 -21.00
CA TYR A 165 10.04 21.79 -20.27
C TYR A 165 11.16 22.42 -21.11
N LYS A 166 11.36 21.96 -22.34
CA LYS A 166 12.39 22.49 -23.27
C LYS A 166 12.26 23.99 -23.46
N ALA A 167 11.04 24.49 -23.65
CA ALA A 167 10.78 25.91 -23.88
C ALA A 167 10.98 26.80 -22.65
N ASN A 168 10.81 26.22 -21.42
CA ASN A 168 10.74 27.02 -20.18
C ASN A 168 11.90 26.74 -19.21
N LYS A 169 12.74 25.73 -19.44
CA LYS A 169 13.73 25.28 -18.43
C LYS A 169 14.68 26.40 -18.01
N THR A 170 15.16 27.20 -18.96
CA THR A 170 16.11 28.29 -18.68
C THR A 170 15.40 29.50 -18.07
N SER A 171 14.33 29.99 -18.71
CA SER A 171 13.62 31.21 -18.28
C SER A 171 12.98 31.06 -16.90
N LYS A 172 12.47 29.87 -16.58
CA LYS A 172 11.84 29.55 -15.28
C LYS A 172 12.77 28.83 -14.30
N LYS A 173 14.03 28.61 -14.69
CA LYS A 173 15.05 27.91 -13.88
C LYS A 173 14.52 26.56 -13.38
N LEU A 174 13.92 25.75 -14.27
CA LEU A 174 13.38 24.44 -13.94
C LEU A 174 14.53 23.44 -13.73
N THR A 175 14.45 22.64 -12.68
CA THR A 175 15.43 21.59 -12.38
C THR A 175 15.13 20.30 -13.15
N SER A 176 13.85 20.00 -13.37
CA SER A 176 13.39 18.90 -14.23
C SER A 176 12.01 19.22 -14.80
N GLY A 177 11.55 18.44 -15.77
CA GLY A 177 10.20 18.57 -16.34
C GLY A 177 9.18 17.78 -15.53
N LEU A 178 9.50 16.54 -15.23
CA LEU A 178 8.65 15.63 -14.45
C LEU A 178 9.51 14.97 -13.38
N CYS A 179 9.03 14.89 -12.16
CA CYS A 179 9.66 14.12 -11.10
C CYS A 179 8.68 13.13 -10.44
N ILE A 180 9.22 12.19 -9.70
CA ILE A 180 8.43 11.21 -8.94
C ILE A 180 8.59 11.50 -7.46
N ALA A 181 7.48 11.72 -6.76
CA ALA A 181 7.43 11.79 -5.32
C ALA A 181 6.75 10.53 -4.74
N GLY A 182 5.68 10.06 -5.38
CA GLY A 182 4.90 8.92 -4.92
C GLY A 182 5.44 7.58 -5.36
N GLY A 183 5.78 6.71 -4.41
CA GLY A 183 6.24 5.35 -4.68
C GLY A 183 7.64 5.24 -5.29
N GLY A 184 8.39 6.34 -5.29
CA GLY A 184 9.78 6.38 -5.74
C GLY A 184 10.00 6.04 -7.21
N THR A 185 11.27 5.85 -7.56
CA THR A 185 11.71 5.53 -8.94
C THR A 185 11.36 4.11 -9.40
N SER A 186 10.68 3.34 -8.59
CA SER A 186 10.10 2.04 -8.94
C SER A 186 8.59 2.14 -9.21
N TRP A 187 7.79 2.20 -8.16
CA TRP A 187 6.32 2.14 -8.25
C TRP A 187 5.73 3.33 -9.04
N GLY A 188 6.08 4.55 -8.65
CA GLY A 188 5.62 5.77 -9.33
C GLY A 188 6.16 5.92 -10.75
N ALA A 189 7.44 5.57 -10.98
CA ALA A 189 8.09 5.68 -12.29
C ALA A 189 7.59 4.66 -13.32
N HIS A 190 6.85 3.62 -12.91
CA HIS A 190 6.18 2.72 -13.86
C HIS A 190 5.25 3.50 -14.81
N SER A 191 4.61 4.54 -14.32
CA SER A 191 3.74 5.39 -15.17
C SER A 191 4.50 6.06 -16.32
N VAL A 192 5.76 6.43 -16.11
CA VAL A 192 6.63 7.02 -17.16
C VAL A 192 7.08 5.94 -18.14
N LEU A 193 7.51 4.77 -17.64
CA LEU A 193 7.85 3.63 -18.49
C LEU A 193 6.69 3.27 -19.41
N SER A 194 5.49 3.19 -18.84
CA SER A 194 4.29 2.82 -19.56
C SER A 194 3.80 3.90 -20.52
N ALA A 195 3.93 5.18 -20.18
CA ALA A 195 3.67 6.29 -21.10
C ALA A 195 4.55 6.23 -22.34
N LEU A 196 5.77 5.69 -22.21
CA LEU A 196 6.71 5.46 -23.32
C LEU A 196 6.47 4.15 -24.08
N GLY A 197 5.46 3.36 -23.70
CA GLY A 197 5.08 2.11 -24.38
C GLY A 197 5.57 0.82 -23.73
N GLY A 198 6.28 0.91 -22.58
CA GLY A 198 6.62 -0.26 -21.76
C GLY A 198 5.44 -0.72 -20.91
N SER A 199 5.53 -1.92 -20.35
CA SER A 199 4.59 -2.41 -19.34
C SER A 199 5.25 -3.52 -18.52
N ALA A 200 4.77 -3.75 -17.29
CA ALA A 200 5.21 -4.89 -16.50
C ALA A 200 4.53 -6.19 -16.98
N PHE A 201 3.29 -6.09 -17.42
CA PHE A 201 2.49 -7.16 -18.02
C PHE A 201 1.31 -6.55 -18.78
N ARG A 202 0.65 -7.36 -19.59
CA ARG A 202 -0.58 -6.96 -20.30
C ARG A 202 -1.78 -7.61 -19.64
N MET A 203 -2.87 -6.86 -19.55
CA MET A 203 -4.16 -7.34 -19.05
C MET A 203 -5.19 -7.40 -20.18
N LYS A 204 -6.00 -8.45 -20.21
CA LYS A 204 -7.17 -8.58 -21.10
C LYS A 204 -8.28 -9.27 -20.31
N ASN A 205 -9.44 -8.64 -20.25
CA ASN A 205 -10.61 -9.17 -19.51
C ASN A 205 -10.30 -9.57 -18.05
N GLY A 206 -9.49 -8.75 -17.37
CA GLY A 206 -9.10 -9.00 -15.97
C GLY A 206 -8.04 -10.09 -15.77
N GLN A 207 -7.49 -10.66 -16.84
CA GLN A 207 -6.45 -11.70 -16.76
C GLN A 207 -5.13 -11.21 -17.34
N VAL A 208 -4.03 -11.74 -16.82
CA VAL A 208 -2.69 -11.49 -17.36
C VAL A 208 -2.54 -12.23 -18.69
N VAL A 209 -2.11 -11.51 -19.71
CA VAL A 209 -1.82 -12.09 -21.03
C VAL A 209 -0.40 -12.66 -21.04
N THR A 210 -0.27 -13.95 -21.31
CA THR A 210 1.01 -14.69 -21.21
C THR A 210 1.75 -14.85 -22.54
N ASN A 211 1.07 -14.64 -23.65
CA ASN A 211 1.59 -14.88 -25.01
C ASN A 211 2.02 -13.62 -25.76
N VAL A 212 2.11 -12.49 -25.06
CA VAL A 212 2.53 -11.20 -25.63
C VAL A 212 3.65 -10.62 -24.77
N ASP A 213 4.71 -10.17 -25.43
CA ASP A 213 5.81 -9.46 -24.75
C ASP A 213 5.29 -8.17 -24.10
N PRO A 214 5.50 -7.96 -22.80
CA PRO A 214 5.02 -6.75 -22.12
C PRO A 214 5.75 -5.50 -22.61
N ILE A 215 6.99 -5.63 -23.05
CA ILE A 215 7.82 -4.56 -23.63
C ILE A 215 8.23 -4.93 -25.05
N ASN A 216 8.03 -4.02 -26.01
CA ASN A 216 8.77 -4.03 -27.28
C ASN A 216 10.05 -3.20 -27.09
N PRO A 217 11.24 -3.82 -27.02
CA PRO A 217 12.48 -3.09 -26.72
C PRO A 217 12.83 -2.04 -27.78
N THR A 218 12.49 -2.28 -29.04
CA THR A 218 12.78 -1.37 -30.15
C THR A 218 11.91 -0.11 -30.06
N ASP A 219 10.62 -0.27 -29.83
CA ASP A 219 9.69 0.86 -29.73
C ASP A 219 9.94 1.67 -28.45
N LEU A 220 10.16 1.00 -27.32
CA LEU A 220 10.49 1.68 -26.08
C LEU A 220 11.79 2.49 -26.21
N ALA A 221 12.83 1.90 -26.77
CA ALA A 221 14.10 2.60 -27.01
C ALA A 221 13.95 3.81 -27.95
N LYS A 222 13.17 3.67 -29.03
CA LYS A 222 12.84 4.78 -29.92
C LYS A 222 12.18 5.92 -29.16
N ASN A 223 11.20 5.61 -28.33
CA ASN A 223 10.47 6.62 -27.57
C ASN A 223 11.33 7.27 -26.49
N ILE A 224 12.17 6.51 -25.78
CA ILE A 224 13.14 7.07 -24.84
C ILE A 224 14.09 8.05 -25.55
N LYS A 225 14.67 7.65 -26.69
CA LYS A 225 15.54 8.53 -27.49
C LYS A 225 14.83 9.82 -27.94
N THR A 226 13.55 9.71 -28.31
CA THR A 226 12.77 10.87 -28.78
C THR A 226 12.43 11.86 -27.68
N TYR A 227 12.04 11.37 -26.50
CA TYR A 227 11.46 12.21 -25.46
C TYR A 227 12.42 12.51 -24.30
N LEU A 228 13.35 11.62 -23.97
CA LEU A 228 14.18 11.75 -22.79
C LEU A 228 15.66 12.03 -23.08
N LEU A 229 16.14 11.73 -24.28
CA LEU A 229 17.55 11.93 -24.66
C LEU A 229 17.71 13.07 -25.66
N ASP A 230 18.89 13.68 -25.71
CA ASP A 230 19.31 14.62 -26.74
C ASP A 230 19.92 13.89 -27.96
N ALA A 231 20.32 14.65 -28.96
CA ALA A 231 20.94 14.10 -30.17
C ALA A 231 22.28 13.37 -29.93
N LYS A 232 22.92 13.58 -28.77
CA LYS A 232 24.15 12.91 -28.35
C LYS A 232 23.87 11.72 -27.45
N GLY A 233 22.61 11.36 -27.25
CA GLY A 233 22.18 10.27 -26.39
C GLY A 233 22.24 10.57 -24.89
N LYS A 234 22.42 11.83 -24.49
CA LYS A 234 22.45 12.24 -23.08
C LYS A 234 21.04 12.61 -22.61
N SER A 235 20.77 12.40 -21.32
CA SER A 235 19.51 12.84 -20.71
C SER A 235 19.26 14.33 -20.90
N THR A 236 18.06 14.70 -21.33
CA THR A 236 17.62 16.10 -21.45
C THR A 236 17.37 16.76 -20.08
N GLY A 237 17.31 15.97 -19.01
CA GLY A 237 16.90 16.39 -17.67
C GLY A 237 15.39 16.54 -17.52
N PHE A 238 14.59 16.13 -18.53
CA PHE A 238 13.12 16.14 -18.39
C PHE A 238 12.65 15.22 -17.29
N PHE A 239 13.18 14.01 -17.22
CA PHE A 239 12.87 13.02 -16.20
C PHE A 239 14.18 12.58 -15.52
N PRO A 240 14.36 12.84 -14.21
CA PRO A 240 15.53 12.40 -13.47
C PRO A 240 15.42 10.92 -13.10
N ALA A 241 16.57 10.26 -12.96
CA ALA A 241 16.63 8.88 -12.48
C ALA A 241 16.43 8.75 -10.96
N SER A 242 16.33 9.88 -10.24
CA SER A 242 16.19 9.96 -8.79
C SER A 242 14.90 10.70 -8.42
N ASP A 243 14.28 10.31 -7.30
CA ASP A 243 13.13 10.98 -6.68
C ASP A 243 13.55 11.99 -5.59
N ALA A 244 14.83 12.07 -5.28
CA ALA A 244 15.34 12.96 -4.24
C ALA A 244 14.94 14.42 -4.49
N GLY A 245 14.29 15.04 -3.50
CA GLY A 245 13.90 16.46 -3.53
C GLY A 245 12.74 16.79 -4.48
N CYS A 246 12.04 15.81 -5.07
CA CYS A 246 10.93 16.05 -5.99
C CYS A 246 9.84 16.91 -5.37
N LYS A 247 9.36 16.58 -4.17
CA LYS A 247 8.31 17.33 -3.48
C LYS A 247 8.71 18.80 -3.30
N ASP A 248 9.88 19.04 -2.75
CA ASP A 248 10.36 20.41 -2.48
C ASP A 248 10.56 21.21 -3.77
N ALA A 249 11.12 20.60 -4.81
CA ALA A 249 11.30 21.22 -6.11
C ALA A 249 9.96 21.58 -6.78
N PHE A 250 8.96 20.70 -6.69
CA PHE A 250 7.61 20.97 -7.20
C PHE A 250 6.94 22.11 -6.42
N LEU A 251 6.98 22.07 -5.09
CA LEU A 251 6.40 23.10 -4.24
C LEU A 251 7.10 24.47 -4.42
N ALA A 252 8.40 24.47 -4.69
CA ALA A 252 9.16 25.67 -5.02
C ALA A 252 8.95 26.20 -6.47
N GLY A 253 8.13 25.52 -7.27
CA GLY A 253 7.89 25.90 -8.68
C GLY A 253 9.08 25.64 -9.61
N LYS A 254 9.96 24.71 -9.24
CA LYS A 254 11.12 24.30 -10.07
C LYS A 254 10.85 23.09 -10.94
N VAL A 255 9.71 22.44 -10.74
CA VAL A 255 9.24 21.29 -11.53
C VAL A 255 7.78 21.52 -11.90
N PRO A 256 7.39 21.46 -13.18
CA PRO A 256 6.01 21.70 -13.61
C PRO A 256 5.08 20.51 -13.39
N PHE A 257 5.61 19.26 -13.41
CA PHE A 257 4.84 18.03 -13.31
C PHE A 257 5.44 17.10 -12.24
N ALA A 258 4.60 16.49 -11.42
CA ALA A 258 5.05 15.50 -10.45
C ALA A 258 4.07 14.30 -10.40
N VAL A 259 4.60 13.10 -10.30
CA VAL A 259 3.80 11.92 -9.92
C VAL A 259 3.82 11.81 -8.42
N ILE A 260 2.65 11.79 -7.81
CA ILE A 260 2.47 11.72 -6.35
C ILE A 260 1.59 10.53 -5.98
N GLY A 261 1.79 10.01 -4.76
CA GLY A 261 0.89 9.04 -4.17
C GLY A 261 -0.28 9.69 -3.44
N ASN A 262 -1.40 8.98 -3.34
CA ASN A 262 -2.55 9.48 -2.60
C ASN A 262 -2.27 9.62 -1.08
N TRP A 263 -1.22 9.01 -0.56
CA TRP A 263 -0.74 9.15 0.81
C TRP A 263 0.06 10.44 1.06
N GLU A 264 0.54 11.11 -0.01
CA GLU A 264 1.32 12.35 0.10
C GLU A 264 0.45 13.62 -0.06
N TRP A 265 -0.81 13.43 -0.37
CA TRP A 265 -1.74 14.52 -0.69
C TRP A 265 -1.77 15.66 0.33
N LYS A 266 -1.73 15.35 1.62
CA LYS A 266 -1.73 16.35 2.72
C LYS A 266 -0.65 17.41 2.52
N ASP A 267 0.54 16.98 2.14
CA ASP A 267 1.71 17.85 1.99
C ASP A 267 1.52 18.94 0.94
N TYR A 268 0.73 18.65 -0.08
CA TYR A 268 0.44 19.59 -1.17
C TYR A 268 -0.74 20.50 -0.86
N VAL A 269 -1.79 19.98 -0.22
CA VAL A 269 -2.97 20.78 0.19
C VAL A 269 -2.59 21.89 1.17
N TYR A 270 -1.77 21.59 2.17
CA TYR A 270 -1.31 22.59 3.15
C TYR A 270 -0.52 23.75 2.53
N LYS A 271 0.01 23.60 1.32
CA LYS A 271 0.70 24.65 0.58
C LYS A 271 -0.20 25.44 -0.37
N GLY A 272 -1.52 25.24 -0.33
CA GLY A 272 -2.49 25.98 -1.13
C GLY A 272 -2.43 25.70 -2.63
N PHE A 273 -1.90 24.55 -3.02
CA PHE A 273 -1.90 24.16 -4.44
C PHE A 273 -3.31 23.74 -4.87
N LYS A 274 -3.85 24.41 -5.91
CA LYS A 274 -5.00 23.88 -6.65
C LYS A 274 -4.49 22.75 -7.52
N MET A 275 -4.96 21.56 -7.22
CA MET A 275 -4.42 20.35 -7.85
C MET A 275 -5.34 19.82 -8.93
N ASN A 276 -4.77 19.66 -10.09
CA ASN A 276 -5.37 18.94 -11.20
C ASN A 276 -4.69 17.58 -11.30
N LEU A 277 -5.40 16.55 -10.88
CA LEU A 277 -4.95 15.17 -10.89
C LEU A 277 -5.33 14.51 -12.21
N MET A 278 -4.37 13.85 -12.84
CA MET A 278 -4.56 13.07 -14.07
C MET A 278 -3.52 11.96 -14.17
N PRO A 279 -3.74 10.93 -14.99
CA PRO A 279 -2.66 9.99 -15.34
C PRO A 279 -1.54 10.70 -16.10
N VAL A 280 -0.32 10.13 -16.09
CA VAL A 280 0.76 10.58 -16.97
C VAL A 280 0.30 10.38 -18.42
N PRO A 281 0.25 11.42 -19.26
CA PRO A 281 -0.16 11.27 -20.65
C PRO A 281 0.80 10.37 -21.43
N GLY A 282 0.25 9.54 -22.30
CA GLY A 282 1.03 8.73 -23.22
C GLY A 282 1.55 9.54 -24.41
N ILE A 283 2.16 8.85 -25.37
CA ILE A 283 2.70 9.47 -26.60
C ILE A 283 1.58 10.02 -27.50
N LYS A 284 0.46 9.32 -27.54
CA LYS A 284 -0.73 9.74 -28.31
C LYS A 284 -1.76 10.37 -27.38
N ALA A 285 -2.43 11.41 -27.84
CA ALA A 285 -3.54 12.01 -27.10
C ALA A 285 -4.61 10.97 -26.78
N GLY A 286 -5.15 11.03 -25.56
CA GLY A 286 -6.12 10.07 -25.06
C GLY A 286 -5.55 8.73 -24.60
N THR A 287 -4.22 8.53 -24.68
CA THR A 287 -3.54 7.39 -24.05
C THR A 287 -2.80 7.84 -22.80
N TYR A 288 -2.58 6.90 -21.89
CA TYR A 288 -1.98 7.18 -20.58
C TYR A 288 -0.98 6.11 -20.19
N GLY A 289 0.03 6.53 -19.44
CA GLY A 289 0.92 5.62 -18.74
C GLY A 289 0.18 4.88 -17.65
N GLN A 290 0.30 3.56 -17.64
CA GLN A 290 -0.29 2.70 -16.64
C GLN A 290 0.28 3.03 -15.25
N MET A 291 -0.56 3.05 -14.25
CA MET A 291 -0.21 3.30 -12.87
C MET A 291 -0.61 2.10 -12.03
N PHE A 292 0.29 1.63 -11.19
CA PHE A 292 -0.10 0.60 -10.24
C PHE A 292 -1.19 1.13 -9.33
N GLY A 293 -2.26 0.32 -9.20
CA GLY A 293 -3.22 0.40 -8.14
C GLY A 293 -3.03 -0.80 -7.23
N SER A 294 -3.02 -0.59 -5.93
CA SER A 294 -2.90 -1.65 -4.95
C SER A 294 -3.94 -1.48 -3.86
N VAL A 295 -4.23 -2.56 -3.17
CA VAL A 295 -5.05 -2.56 -1.98
C VAL A 295 -4.14 -2.82 -0.79
N SER A 296 -4.18 -1.95 0.21
CA SER A 296 -3.67 -2.35 1.51
C SER A 296 -4.75 -3.14 2.22
N GLY A 297 -4.35 -4.23 2.85
CA GLY A 297 -5.24 -5.09 3.60
C GLY A 297 -4.88 -5.16 5.07
N ALA A 298 -5.89 -5.36 5.90
CA ALA A 298 -5.70 -5.89 7.25
C ALA A 298 -5.54 -7.41 7.13
N LEU A 299 -4.31 -7.89 7.24
CA LEU A 299 -3.93 -9.28 6.99
C LEU A 299 -3.87 -10.05 8.31
N LEU A 300 -4.50 -11.22 8.37
CA LEU A 300 -4.37 -12.12 9.52
C LEU A 300 -2.99 -12.78 9.50
N THR A 301 -2.31 -12.77 10.63
CA THR A 301 -1.04 -13.49 10.77
C THR A 301 -1.24 -14.87 11.40
N SER A 302 -0.28 -15.76 11.20
CA SER A 302 -0.27 -17.07 11.88
C SER A 302 0.02 -16.96 13.38
N TYR A 303 0.55 -15.82 13.82
CA TYR A 303 0.89 -15.58 15.23
C TYR A 303 -0.34 -15.43 16.10
N ALA A 304 -1.48 -14.96 15.57
CA ALA A 304 -2.74 -14.84 16.30
C ALA A 304 -3.20 -16.18 16.90
N ALA A 305 -3.10 -17.28 16.13
CA ALA A 305 -3.42 -18.62 16.62
C ALA A 305 -2.46 -19.08 17.72
N LYS A 306 -1.15 -18.82 17.56
CA LYS A 306 -0.13 -19.18 18.55
C LYS A 306 -0.27 -18.44 19.87
N ARG A 307 -0.78 -17.21 19.83
CA ARG A 307 -1.07 -16.38 21.01
C ARG A 307 -2.47 -16.63 21.60
N GLY A 308 -3.28 -17.49 21.00
CA GLY A 308 -4.63 -17.82 21.46
C GLY A 308 -5.64 -16.69 21.32
N VAL A 309 -5.42 -15.76 20.38
CA VAL A 309 -6.29 -14.61 20.08
C VAL A 309 -6.88 -14.63 18.68
N GLU A 310 -6.72 -15.72 17.93
CA GLU A 310 -7.16 -15.84 16.54
C GLU A 310 -8.65 -15.53 16.36
N VAL A 311 -9.51 -15.98 17.28
CA VAL A 311 -10.95 -15.72 17.22
C VAL A 311 -11.22 -14.22 17.30
N GLY A 312 -10.63 -13.53 18.27
CA GLY A 312 -10.75 -12.08 18.42
C GLY A 312 -10.18 -11.32 17.23
N ALA A 313 -9.03 -11.76 16.69
CA ALA A 313 -8.43 -11.15 15.51
C ALA A 313 -9.33 -11.30 14.26
N LYS A 314 -9.93 -12.47 14.02
CA LYS A 314 -10.90 -12.69 12.97
C LYS A 314 -12.17 -11.85 13.15
N ASP A 315 -12.65 -11.74 14.37
CA ASP A 315 -13.79 -10.89 14.71
C ASP A 315 -13.47 -9.40 14.43
N LEU A 316 -12.26 -8.93 14.80
CA LEU A 316 -11.82 -7.57 14.51
C LEU A 316 -11.75 -7.29 13.01
N LEU A 317 -11.26 -8.26 12.23
CA LEU A 317 -11.24 -8.15 10.77
C LEU A 317 -12.66 -7.97 10.19
N VAL A 318 -13.66 -8.65 10.73
CA VAL A 318 -15.04 -8.57 10.23
C VAL A 318 -15.79 -7.36 10.79
N LYS A 319 -15.72 -7.14 12.11
CA LYS A 319 -16.54 -6.13 12.81
C LYS A 319 -16.01 -4.71 12.64
N PHE A 320 -14.70 -4.55 12.45
CA PHE A 320 -14.08 -3.25 12.18
C PHE A 320 -13.64 -3.13 10.73
N PHE A 321 -12.61 -3.86 10.30
CA PHE A 321 -11.96 -3.64 9.00
C PHE A 321 -12.89 -3.92 7.80
N ALA A 322 -13.84 -4.86 7.92
CA ALA A 322 -14.81 -5.15 6.86
C ALA A 322 -16.16 -4.44 7.03
N SER A 323 -16.33 -3.60 8.06
CA SER A 323 -17.61 -2.91 8.29
C SER A 323 -17.60 -1.51 7.67
N THR A 324 -18.77 -1.07 7.20
CA THR A 324 -18.96 0.31 6.72
C THR A 324 -18.67 1.33 7.83
N GLU A 325 -19.10 1.06 9.09
CA GLU A 325 -18.83 1.94 10.22
C GLU A 325 -17.32 2.09 10.47
N GLY A 326 -16.59 0.98 10.52
CA GLY A 326 -15.14 0.98 10.73
C GLY A 326 -14.41 1.70 9.60
N ALA A 327 -14.79 1.44 8.35
CA ALA A 327 -14.23 2.08 7.18
C ALA A 327 -14.48 3.60 7.18
N ILE A 328 -15.68 4.08 7.54
CA ILE A 328 -15.99 5.52 7.65
C ILE A 328 -15.17 6.17 8.76
N ARG A 329 -15.07 5.54 9.94
CA ARG A 329 -14.29 6.08 11.06
C ARG A 329 -12.81 6.20 10.72
N TYR A 330 -12.26 5.19 10.06
CA TYR A 330 -10.87 5.21 9.61
C TYR A 330 -10.65 6.25 8.51
N GLN A 331 -11.52 6.28 7.49
CA GLN A 331 -11.43 7.20 6.36
C GLN A 331 -11.50 8.68 6.79
N SER A 332 -12.26 9.02 7.85
CA SER A 332 -12.33 10.40 8.35
C SER A 332 -10.96 10.95 8.78
N LEU A 333 -10.01 10.07 9.07
CA LEU A 333 -8.63 10.39 9.46
C LEU A 333 -7.62 10.13 8.34
N GLU A 334 -8.02 9.35 7.32
CA GLU A 334 -7.18 8.91 6.21
C GLU A 334 -7.61 9.59 4.91
N LEU A 335 -6.66 9.86 4.02
CA LEU A 335 -6.93 10.51 2.74
C LEU A 335 -6.97 9.53 1.56
N ARG A 336 -6.62 8.26 1.78
CA ARG A 336 -6.76 7.23 0.76
C ARG A 336 -8.23 6.87 0.57
N PRO A 337 -8.67 6.56 -0.66
CA PRO A 337 -10.02 6.05 -0.87
C PRO A 337 -10.23 4.75 -0.08
N PRO A 338 -11.37 4.59 0.62
CA PRO A 338 -11.68 3.33 1.28
C PRO A 338 -11.95 2.23 0.25
N ALA A 339 -11.56 1.00 0.57
CA ALA A 339 -11.88 -0.15 -0.26
C ALA A 339 -13.35 -0.61 -0.09
N GLU A 340 -13.98 -0.35 1.05
CA GLU A 340 -15.36 -0.71 1.37
C GLU A 340 -16.34 0.20 0.62
N LYS A 341 -17.30 -0.40 -0.13
CA LYS A 341 -18.22 0.32 -1.02
C LYS A 341 -19.16 1.29 -0.32
N GLY A 342 -19.65 0.95 0.87
CA GLY A 342 -20.52 1.83 1.64
C GLY A 342 -19.81 3.09 2.12
N ALA A 343 -18.53 2.98 2.46
CA ALA A 343 -17.70 4.10 2.83
C ALA A 343 -17.31 4.98 1.61
N GLN A 344 -17.31 4.43 0.39
CA GLN A 344 -17.06 5.20 -0.84
C GLN A 344 -18.19 6.18 -1.18
N SER A 345 -19.40 5.96 -0.65
CA SER A 345 -20.52 6.88 -0.81
C SER A 345 -20.53 8.04 0.19
N ALA A 346 -19.62 8.03 1.17
CA ALA A 346 -19.42 9.16 2.07
C ALA A 346 -18.77 10.35 1.32
N ASP A 347 -18.73 11.52 1.96
CA ASP A 347 -18.14 12.74 1.38
C ASP A 347 -16.64 12.56 1.07
N LEU A 348 -16.36 12.15 -0.17
CA LEU A 348 -14.99 12.01 -0.67
C LEU A 348 -14.40 13.39 -0.95
N THR A 349 -13.16 13.60 -0.56
CA THR A 349 -12.42 14.82 -0.90
C THR A 349 -12.16 14.89 -2.42
N ALA A 350 -11.95 16.09 -2.94
CA ALA A 350 -11.58 16.29 -4.35
C ALA A 350 -10.34 15.48 -4.75
N ALA A 351 -9.44 15.21 -3.80
CA ALA A 351 -8.29 14.35 -3.99
C ALA A 351 -8.67 12.90 -4.21
N GLN A 352 -9.48 12.33 -3.34
CA GLN A 352 -9.94 10.94 -3.46
C GLN A 352 -10.66 10.72 -4.80
N VAL A 353 -11.51 11.69 -5.20
CA VAL A 353 -12.17 11.68 -6.51
C VAL A 353 -11.17 11.74 -7.66
N GLY A 354 -10.16 12.62 -7.57
CA GLY A 354 -9.12 12.78 -8.59
C GLY A 354 -8.26 11.54 -8.77
N PHE A 355 -7.78 10.95 -7.67
CA PHE A 355 -7.04 9.69 -7.70
C PHE A 355 -7.90 8.53 -8.21
N GLY A 356 -9.17 8.44 -7.82
CA GLY A 356 -10.10 7.44 -8.34
C GLY A 356 -10.30 7.53 -9.85
N LYS A 357 -10.45 8.74 -10.40
CA LYS A 357 -10.52 8.97 -11.86
C LYS A 357 -9.24 8.54 -12.56
N ALA A 358 -8.07 8.88 -12.01
CA ALA A 358 -6.79 8.49 -12.58
C ALA A 358 -6.64 6.96 -12.60
N ALA A 359 -7.01 6.27 -11.51
CA ALA A 359 -7.01 4.80 -11.45
C ALA A 359 -7.98 4.17 -12.46
N THR A 360 -9.16 4.74 -12.67
CA THR A 360 -10.13 4.27 -13.68
C THR A 360 -9.57 4.37 -15.11
N LEU A 361 -8.83 5.44 -15.42
CA LEU A 361 -8.29 5.67 -16.76
C LEU A 361 -7.03 4.86 -17.06
N ALA A 362 -6.19 4.60 -16.07
CA ALA A 362 -4.85 4.07 -16.28
C ALA A 362 -4.38 3.06 -15.21
N GLY A 363 -5.23 2.66 -14.28
CA GLY A 363 -4.85 1.74 -13.20
C GLY A 363 -4.62 0.32 -13.71
N ILE A 364 -3.56 -0.31 -13.20
CA ILE A 364 -3.30 -1.75 -13.34
C ILE A 364 -3.05 -2.34 -11.95
N PRO A 365 -3.40 -3.61 -11.70
CA PRO A 365 -3.14 -4.24 -10.41
C PRO A 365 -1.64 -4.39 -10.13
N GLU A 366 -1.25 -4.33 -8.87
CA GLU A 366 0.09 -4.68 -8.42
C GLU A 366 0.14 -6.20 -8.16
N ILE A 367 0.56 -6.97 -9.15
CA ILE A 367 0.61 -8.44 -9.04
C ILE A 367 1.96 -8.86 -8.45
N GLY A 368 2.01 -9.03 -7.13
CA GLY A 368 3.23 -9.37 -6.40
C GLY A 368 3.88 -10.67 -6.88
N ALA A 369 3.10 -11.67 -7.30
CA ALA A 369 3.61 -12.93 -7.85
C ALA A 369 4.45 -12.73 -9.12
N ILE A 370 4.22 -11.64 -9.88
CA ILE A 370 4.99 -11.30 -11.09
C ILE A 370 6.10 -10.30 -10.73
N LEU A 371 5.78 -9.29 -9.94
CA LEU A 371 6.64 -8.12 -9.71
C LEU A 371 7.76 -8.39 -8.71
N ASN A 372 7.54 -9.26 -7.72
CA ASN A 372 8.56 -9.58 -6.72
C ASN A 372 9.66 -10.52 -7.25
N GLY A 373 9.50 -11.04 -8.46
CA GLY A 373 10.44 -11.98 -9.05
C GLY A 373 10.35 -13.40 -8.45
N THR A 374 11.07 -14.33 -9.07
CA THR A 374 11.26 -15.69 -8.55
C THR A 374 12.38 -15.70 -7.51
N THR A 375 12.39 -16.71 -6.64
CA THR A 375 13.42 -16.87 -5.60
C THR A 375 14.83 -16.77 -6.19
N GLY A 376 15.64 -15.84 -5.66
CA GLY A 376 17.01 -15.58 -6.12
C GLY A 376 17.16 -14.62 -7.29
N SER A 377 16.07 -14.10 -7.86
CA SER A 377 16.09 -13.04 -8.87
C SER A 377 15.85 -11.66 -8.23
N LYS A 378 16.32 -10.60 -8.91
CA LYS A 378 15.95 -9.23 -8.54
C LYS A 378 14.45 -9.02 -8.72
N SER A 379 13.84 -8.19 -7.89
CA SER A 379 12.46 -7.76 -8.06
C SER A 379 12.33 -6.69 -9.15
N TYR A 380 11.12 -6.47 -9.63
CA TYR A 380 10.82 -5.30 -10.49
C TYR A 380 11.17 -3.97 -9.80
N TRP A 381 11.00 -3.93 -8.48
CA TRP A 381 11.30 -2.76 -7.65
C TRP A 381 12.78 -2.38 -7.65
N ASP A 382 13.68 -3.35 -7.88
CA ASP A 382 15.11 -3.13 -8.05
C ASP A 382 15.48 -2.84 -9.50
N LEU A 383 14.79 -3.48 -10.45
CA LEU A 383 15.13 -3.40 -11.87
C LEU A 383 14.76 -2.07 -12.51
N LEU A 384 13.60 -1.49 -12.17
CA LEU A 384 13.16 -0.25 -12.78
C LEU A 384 14.04 0.96 -12.42
N PRO A 385 14.42 1.18 -11.14
CA PRO A 385 15.40 2.21 -10.80
C PRO A 385 16.75 1.99 -11.49
N ALA A 386 17.23 0.73 -11.52
CA ALA A 386 18.48 0.39 -12.21
C ALA A 386 18.40 0.66 -13.74
N PHE A 387 17.27 0.38 -14.37
CA PHE A 387 17.02 0.69 -15.77
C PHE A 387 17.12 2.21 -16.04
N TRP A 388 16.46 3.04 -15.23
CA TRP A 388 16.53 4.49 -15.40
C TRP A 388 17.94 5.04 -15.19
N THR A 389 18.65 4.54 -14.18
CA THR A 389 20.06 4.90 -13.93
C THR A 389 20.92 4.51 -15.11
N ALA A 390 20.82 3.28 -15.60
CA ALA A 390 21.60 2.80 -16.75
C ALA A 390 21.40 3.66 -18.01
N VAL A 391 20.13 4.02 -18.29
CA VAL A 391 19.79 4.77 -19.52
C VAL A 391 20.07 6.27 -19.39
N LEU A 392 19.67 6.90 -18.26
CA LEU A 392 19.68 8.36 -18.14
C LEU A 392 20.95 8.91 -17.50
N VAL A 393 21.68 8.11 -16.73
CA VAL A 393 22.92 8.53 -16.03
C VAL A 393 24.15 7.90 -16.69
N ASP A 394 24.14 6.58 -16.85
CA ASP A 394 25.31 5.83 -17.38
C ASP A 394 25.39 5.88 -18.91
N GLY A 395 24.32 6.34 -19.62
CA GLY A 395 24.29 6.47 -21.08
C GLY A 395 24.26 5.12 -21.82
N LYS A 396 23.80 4.04 -21.16
CA LYS A 396 23.68 2.71 -21.78
C LYS A 396 22.59 2.72 -22.85
N ASP A 397 22.71 1.84 -23.85
CA ASP A 397 21.72 1.76 -24.92
C ASP A 397 20.34 1.35 -24.41
N PRO A 398 19.31 2.18 -24.60
CA PRO A 398 17.96 1.91 -24.12
C PRO A 398 17.35 0.59 -24.62
N LYS A 399 17.72 0.14 -25.83
CA LYS A 399 17.20 -1.11 -26.40
C LYS A 399 17.76 -2.32 -25.66
N SER A 400 19.05 -2.30 -25.36
CA SER A 400 19.71 -3.37 -24.58
C SER A 400 19.08 -3.49 -23.17
N GLU A 401 18.90 -2.35 -22.49
CA GLU A 401 18.33 -2.35 -21.14
C GLU A 401 16.84 -2.74 -21.15
N ALA A 402 16.06 -2.30 -22.14
CA ALA A 402 14.68 -2.72 -22.32
C ALA A 402 14.55 -4.23 -22.63
N THR A 403 15.51 -4.81 -23.35
CA THR A 403 15.53 -6.27 -23.61
C THR A 403 15.74 -7.05 -22.32
N LYS A 404 16.65 -6.60 -21.44
CA LYS A 404 16.85 -7.25 -20.12
C LYS A 404 15.58 -7.23 -19.30
N MET A 405 14.88 -6.10 -19.25
CA MET A 405 13.64 -5.94 -18.51
C MET A 405 12.52 -6.81 -19.11
N ASN A 406 12.38 -6.86 -20.43
CA ASN A 406 11.40 -7.71 -21.09
C ASN A 406 11.63 -9.19 -20.78
N ASN A 407 12.87 -9.65 -20.81
CA ASN A 407 13.21 -11.03 -20.46
C ASN A 407 12.86 -11.37 -19.00
N PHE A 408 13.12 -10.44 -18.08
CA PHE A 408 12.69 -10.59 -16.68
C PHE A 408 11.17 -10.80 -16.59
N PHE A 409 10.38 -9.96 -17.25
CA PHE A 409 8.92 -10.08 -17.20
C PHE A 409 8.41 -11.36 -17.83
N LYS A 410 8.95 -11.79 -18.97
CA LYS A 410 8.56 -13.06 -19.61
C LYS A 410 8.72 -14.24 -18.66
N LEU A 411 9.84 -14.32 -17.95
CA LEU A 411 10.11 -15.38 -16.98
C LEU A 411 9.14 -15.31 -15.80
N ASN A 412 8.92 -14.13 -15.24
CA ASN A 412 8.09 -13.96 -14.05
C ASN A 412 6.59 -14.04 -14.34
N ILE A 413 6.13 -13.61 -15.52
CA ILE A 413 4.74 -13.83 -15.95
C ILE A 413 4.46 -15.33 -16.04
N ALA A 414 5.33 -16.10 -16.71
CA ALA A 414 5.17 -17.54 -16.86
C ALA A 414 5.17 -18.30 -15.52
N ALA A 415 5.94 -17.83 -14.55
CA ALA A 415 5.97 -18.40 -13.20
C ALA A 415 4.82 -17.90 -12.33
N GLY A 416 4.59 -16.58 -12.29
CA GLY A 416 3.66 -15.93 -11.37
C GLY A 416 2.18 -16.20 -11.68
N VAL A 417 1.83 -16.40 -12.96
CA VAL A 417 0.45 -16.77 -13.34
C VAL A 417 0.03 -18.12 -12.78
N LYS A 418 0.97 -19.03 -12.51
CA LYS A 418 0.67 -20.33 -11.86
C LYS A 418 0.34 -20.18 -10.38
N ASP A 419 0.68 -19.04 -9.77
CA ASP A 419 0.45 -18.74 -8.36
C ASP A 419 -0.81 -17.88 -8.15
N LEU A 420 -1.47 -17.41 -9.22
CA LEU A 420 -2.74 -16.69 -9.19
C LEU A 420 -3.92 -17.64 -9.17
#